data_3c47f2fbd779a53d4dc138ecce729cdd
#
_entry.id   3c47f2fbd779a53d4dc138ecce729cdd
#
_cell.length_a   1.000
_cell.length_b   1.000
_cell.length_c   1.000
_cell.angle_alpha   90.00
_cell.angle_beta   90.00
_cell.angle_gamma   90.00
#
_symmetry.space_group_name_H-M   'P 1'
#
loop_
_entity.id
_entity.type
_entity.pdbx_description
1 polymer ?
#
loop_
_entity_poly.entity_id
_entity_poly.type
_entity_poly.pdbx_seq_one_letter_code
_entity_poly.pdbx_strand_id
1 'polypeptide(L)'
;MTTRTSFATLLERFFTQRLMHQRQASAHTIASYRDTFRMLLQFAHKRLTKAPSALDLEYINAPLVTAFLDDLDDLDDLKAIRGVTARTRNLRLTAVHSFFRYASYEAPTHAAQIARVLAIPAKKFDRALVAFLSRAEVDALLVAPDQYTWSGRRDHALMLLAVQTGLRLSELIGLRRDDVHLGMGAHVRVLGKGRKERCTPMSKTTRAVMMAWLREPGLSADQPVFPNARWRSTEFARGALPAGQACSSGQPELPVAQA
;
A
#
# COMPACT_ATOMS: atom_id res chain seq x y z
N MET A 1 16.25 37.84 -17.38
CA MET A 1 15.19 37.58 -16.38
C MET A 1 15.07 36.07 -16.21
N THR A 2 15.60 35.50 -15.12
CA THR A 2 15.51 34.08 -14.84
C THR A 2 14.07 33.81 -14.44
N THR A 3 13.34 33.09 -15.25
CA THR A 3 11.96 32.69 -14.95
C THR A 3 11.99 31.77 -13.70
N ARG A 4 11.51 32.29 -12.58
CA ARG A 4 11.41 31.50 -11.35
C ARG A 4 10.51 30.28 -11.60
N THR A 5 11.06 29.10 -11.46
CA THR A 5 10.31 27.85 -11.65
C THR A 5 9.85 27.37 -10.28
N SER A 6 8.58 27.60 -9.96
CA SER A 6 7.97 27.16 -8.69
C SER A 6 8.07 25.65 -8.54
N PHE A 7 8.69 25.21 -7.46
CA PHE A 7 8.78 23.79 -7.11
C PHE A 7 7.41 23.18 -6.87
N ALA A 8 6.50 23.91 -6.22
CA ALA A 8 5.15 23.46 -5.93
C ALA A 8 4.36 23.13 -7.20
N THR A 9 4.40 24.01 -8.21
CA THR A 9 3.72 23.82 -9.49
C THR A 9 4.28 22.61 -10.25
N LEU A 10 5.62 22.45 -10.27
CA LEU A 10 6.25 21.29 -10.91
C LEU A 10 5.87 19.99 -10.18
N LEU A 11 5.83 20.01 -8.86
CA LEU A 11 5.49 18.85 -8.06
C LEU A 11 4.03 18.44 -8.28
N GLU A 12 3.11 19.38 -8.31
CA GLU A 12 1.70 19.14 -8.62
C GLU A 12 1.53 18.49 -10.01
N ARG A 13 2.16 19.05 -11.05
CA ARG A 13 2.14 18.48 -12.41
C ARG A 13 2.76 17.09 -12.45
N PHE A 14 3.84 16.86 -11.71
CA PHE A 14 4.45 15.53 -11.61
C PHE A 14 3.47 14.50 -11.06
N PHE A 15 2.72 14.82 -9.98
CA PHE A 15 1.73 13.90 -9.43
C PHE A 15 0.53 13.70 -10.35
N THR A 16 -0.08 14.80 -10.80
CA THR A 16 -1.33 14.75 -11.57
C THR A 16 -1.11 14.28 -13.00
N GLN A 17 -0.21 14.91 -13.74
CA GLN A 17 -0.01 14.63 -15.15
C GLN A 17 0.92 13.42 -15.37
N ARG A 18 2.11 13.42 -14.72
CA ARG A 18 3.11 12.38 -14.98
C ARG A 18 2.76 11.04 -14.32
N LEU A 19 2.49 11.04 -13.00
CA LEU A 19 2.24 9.78 -12.27
C LEU A 19 0.83 9.24 -12.50
N MET A 20 -0.20 10.07 -12.33
CA MET A 20 -1.59 9.61 -12.41
C MET A 20 -2.02 9.42 -13.86
N HIS A 21 -1.92 10.45 -14.69
CA HIS A 21 -2.45 10.40 -16.06
C HIS A 21 -1.55 9.59 -17.01
N GLN A 22 -0.27 9.97 -17.18
CA GLN A 22 0.59 9.34 -18.19
C GLN A 22 1.10 7.96 -17.79
N ARG A 23 1.57 7.78 -16.53
CA ARG A 23 2.14 6.50 -16.06
C ARG A 23 1.14 5.58 -15.42
N GLN A 24 -0.04 6.06 -15.07
CA GLN A 24 -1.06 5.30 -14.34
C GLN A 24 -0.45 4.53 -13.16
N ALA A 25 0.41 5.22 -12.38
CA ALA A 25 1.13 4.64 -11.27
C ALA A 25 0.13 4.09 -10.23
N SER A 26 0.51 2.98 -9.57
CA SER A 26 -0.35 2.40 -8.53
C SER A 26 -0.55 3.37 -7.36
N ALA A 27 -1.69 3.27 -6.67
CA ALA A 27 -2.00 4.06 -5.48
C ALA A 27 -0.88 3.98 -4.43
N HIS A 28 -0.28 2.80 -4.24
CA HIS A 28 0.85 2.60 -3.34
C HIS A 28 2.11 3.36 -3.75
N THR A 29 2.41 3.43 -5.06
CA THR A 29 3.54 4.21 -5.58
C THR A 29 3.29 5.70 -5.34
N ILE A 30 2.09 6.18 -5.64
CA ILE A 30 1.70 7.59 -5.43
C ILE A 30 1.79 7.95 -3.95
N ALA A 31 1.26 7.10 -3.05
CA ALA A 31 1.34 7.32 -1.61
C ALA A 31 2.80 7.37 -1.11
N SER A 32 3.64 6.42 -1.52
CA SER A 32 5.06 6.39 -1.14
C SER A 32 5.83 7.63 -1.62
N TYR A 33 5.56 8.10 -2.84
CA TYR A 33 6.17 9.30 -3.38
C TYR A 33 5.68 10.56 -2.66
N ARG A 34 4.36 10.65 -2.40
CA ARG A 34 3.76 11.73 -1.61
C ARG A 34 4.40 11.84 -0.23
N ASP A 35 4.58 10.72 0.47
CA ASP A 35 5.21 10.71 1.78
C ASP A 35 6.67 11.17 1.71
N THR A 36 7.40 10.78 0.66
CA THR A 36 8.78 11.24 0.44
C THR A 36 8.84 12.76 0.28
N PHE A 37 8.00 13.33 -0.57
CA PHE A 37 8.01 14.77 -0.81
C PHE A 37 7.48 15.56 0.39
N ARG A 38 6.53 15.01 1.15
CA ARG A 38 6.11 15.62 2.43
C ARG A 38 7.28 15.75 3.39
N MET A 39 8.07 14.69 3.57
CA MET A 39 9.25 14.70 4.44
C MET A 39 10.33 15.66 3.91
N LEU A 40 10.62 15.64 2.62
CA LEU A 40 11.58 16.56 1.99
C LEU A 40 11.17 18.03 2.16
N LEU A 41 9.90 18.35 1.98
CA LEU A 41 9.37 19.72 2.17
C LEU A 41 9.43 20.17 3.63
N GLN A 42 9.13 19.28 4.57
CA GLN A 42 9.28 19.56 6.01
C GLN A 42 10.74 19.81 6.38
N PHE A 43 11.66 18.99 5.88
CA PHE A 43 13.10 19.17 6.06
C PHE A 43 13.58 20.50 5.46
N ALA A 44 13.21 20.79 4.22
CA ALA A 44 13.57 22.02 3.53
C ALA A 44 13.02 23.26 4.27
N HIS A 45 11.79 23.19 4.79
CA HIS A 45 11.20 24.27 5.59
C HIS A 45 12.01 24.54 6.86
N LYS A 46 12.38 23.50 7.59
CA LYS A 46 13.21 23.63 8.81
C LYS A 46 14.58 24.23 8.49
N ARG A 47 15.22 23.81 7.39
CA ARG A 47 16.59 24.19 7.07
C ARG A 47 16.70 25.56 6.39
N LEU A 48 15.73 25.93 5.58
CA LEU A 48 15.73 27.16 4.77
C LEU A 48 14.85 28.27 5.37
N THR A 49 14.06 27.95 6.41
CA THR A 49 13.06 28.87 7.01
C THR A 49 12.07 29.47 6.00
N LYS A 50 11.84 28.74 4.86
CA LYS A 50 10.94 29.14 3.80
C LYS A 50 9.70 28.26 3.78
N ALA A 51 8.53 28.86 3.55
CA ALA A 51 7.31 28.11 3.37
C ALA A 51 7.42 27.20 2.14
N PRO A 52 6.86 25.97 2.13
CA PRO A 52 6.89 25.08 0.99
C PRO A 52 6.36 25.68 -0.31
N SER A 53 5.37 26.57 -0.23
CA SER A 53 4.82 27.33 -1.37
C SER A 53 5.77 28.36 -1.97
N ALA A 54 6.76 28.82 -1.21
CA ALA A 54 7.75 29.82 -1.62
C ALA A 54 9.06 29.18 -2.10
N LEU A 55 9.11 27.84 -2.22
CA LEU A 55 10.28 27.14 -2.71
C LEU A 55 10.31 27.13 -4.24
N ASP A 56 11.40 27.60 -4.80
CA ASP A 56 11.75 27.42 -6.20
C ASP A 56 12.60 26.16 -6.39
N LEU A 57 12.67 25.64 -7.60
CA LEU A 57 13.45 24.45 -7.93
C LEU A 57 14.93 24.58 -7.53
N GLU A 58 15.48 25.80 -7.59
CA GLU A 58 16.88 26.10 -7.23
C GLU A 58 17.23 25.72 -5.78
N TYR A 59 16.28 25.84 -4.85
CA TYR A 59 16.51 25.51 -3.46
C TYR A 59 16.61 24.00 -3.21
N ILE A 60 15.97 23.18 -4.05
CA ILE A 60 16.02 21.72 -3.93
C ILE A 60 17.19 21.18 -4.75
N ASN A 61 18.38 21.52 -4.31
CA ASN A 61 19.64 21.14 -4.95
C ASN A 61 20.27 19.87 -4.37
N ALA A 62 21.36 19.39 -4.95
CA ALA A 62 22.02 18.18 -4.50
C ALA A 62 22.49 18.23 -3.04
N PRO A 63 23.10 19.33 -2.54
CA PRO A 63 23.44 19.44 -1.10
C PRO A 63 22.23 19.32 -0.17
N LEU A 64 21.09 19.93 -0.51
CA LEU A 64 19.86 19.83 0.31
C LEU A 64 19.31 18.41 0.30
N VAL A 65 19.25 17.76 -0.88
CA VAL A 65 18.76 16.38 -1.01
C VAL A 65 19.68 15.41 -0.30
N THR A 66 20.99 15.58 -0.37
CA THR A 66 21.94 14.75 0.37
C THR A 66 21.74 14.90 1.88
N ALA A 67 21.68 16.15 2.36
CA ALA A 67 21.42 16.41 3.78
C ALA A 67 20.07 15.86 4.27
N PHE A 68 19.04 15.89 3.43
CA PHE A 68 17.76 15.25 3.74
C PHE A 68 17.88 13.73 3.87
N LEU A 69 18.66 13.10 2.99
CA LEU A 69 18.88 11.65 3.05
C LEU A 69 19.76 11.24 4.24
N ASP A 70 20.69 12.10 4.66
CA ASP A 70 21.52 11.89 5.85
C ASP A 70 20.70 12.10 7.14
N ASP A 71 19.82 13.10 7.19
CA ASP A 71 18.87 13.30 8.29
C ASP A 71 17.95 12.08 8.51
N LEU A 72 17.59 11.40 7.41
CA LEU A 72 16.84 10.14 7.51
C LEU A 72 17.67 8.99 8.12
N ASP A 73 18.97 8.97 7.87
CA ASP A 73 19.89 8.00 8.45
C ASP A 73 20.12 8.29 9.95
N ASP A 74 20.29 9.56 10.35
CA ASP A 74 20.50 9.99 11.74
C ASP A 74 19.27 9.74 12.62
N LEU A 75 18.07 9.75 12.08
CA LEU A 75 16.85 9.33 12.77
C LEU A 75 16.86 7.85 13.16
N ASP A 76 17.73 7.04 12.53
CA ASP A 76 17.92 5.62 12.87
C ASP A 76 18.63 5.42 14.21
N ASP A 77 19.62 6.26 14.54
CA ASP A 77 20.41 6.12 15.77
C ASP A 77 19.59 6.45 17.04
N LEU A 78 18.53 7.26 16.90
CA LEU A 78 17.71 7.71 18.04
C LEU A 78 16.42 6.90 18.28
N LYS A 79 16.02 6.04 17.34
CA LYS A 79 14.80 5.23 17.43
C LYS A 79 15.04 3.79 16.99
N ALA A 80 15.69 3.02 17.84
CA ALA A 80 15.95 1.57 17.66
C ALA A 80 14.74 0.68 17.35
N ILE A 81 13.55 1.24 17.12
CA ILE A 81 12.30 0.50 16.87
C ILE A 81 11.79 0.63 15.42
N ARG A 82 12.23 1.63 14.64
CA ARG A 82 11.80 1.84 13.24
C ARG A 82 12.84 2.55 12.38
N GLY A 83 14.07 2.10 12.43
CA GLY A 83 15.14 2.66 11.65
C GLY A 83 14.85 2.70 10.12
N VAL A 84 15.21 3.82 9.47
CA VAL A 84 15.14 3.94 8.01
C VAL A 84 16.30 3.17 7.41
N THR A 85 16.08 1.92 7.06
CA THR A 85 17.11 1.08 6.44
C THR A 85 17.66 1.73 5.15
N ALA A 86 18.89 1.41 4.76
CA ALA A 86 19.47 1.83 3.48
C ALA A 86 18.53 1.55 2.28
N ARG A 87 17.74 0.49 2.37
CA ARG A 87 16.68 0.17 1.38
C ARG A 87 15.60 1.26 1.35
N THR A 88 15.11 1.69 2.51
CA THR A 88 14.06 2.74 2.61
C THR A 88 14.60 4.09 2.16
N ARG A 89 15.84 4.46 2.56
CA ARG A 89 16.53 5.65 2.06
C ARG A 89 16.61 5.64 0.53
N ASN A 90 17.00 4.52 -0.08
CA ASN A 90 17.08 4.38 -1.53
C ASN A 90 15.71 4.46 -2.22
N LEU A 91 14.64 4.00 -1.57
CA LEU A 91 13.27 4.21 -2.07
C LEU A 91 12.90 5.71 -2.08
N ARG A 92 13.30 6.47 -1.05
CA ARG A 92 13.09 7.93 -1.02
C ARG A 92 13.90 8.61 -2.12
N LEU A 93 15.16 8.25 -2.28
CA LEU A 93 16.00 8.75 -3.38
C LEU A 93 15.40 8.43 -4.76
N THR A 94 14.83 7.24 -4.94
CA THR A 94 14.15 6.86 -6.19
C THR A 94 12.96 7.78 -6.51
N ALA A 95 12.18 8.18 -5.51
CA ALA A 95 11.08 9.14 -5.70
C ALA A 95 11.62 10.51 -6.12
N VAL A 96 12.68 11.00 -5.46
CA VAL A 96 13.35 12.26 -5.81
C VAL A 96 13.91 12.20 -7.24
N HIS A 97 14.64 11.15 -7.58
CA HIS A 97 15.17 10.97 -8.94
C HIS A 97 14.05 10.90 -10.00
N SER A 98 12.93 10.26 -9.69
CA SER A 98 11.77 10.19 -10.60
C SER A 98 11.20 11.58 -10.90
N PHE A 99 11.12 12.45 -9.88
CA PHE A 99 10.71 13.83 -10.04
C PHE A 99 11.73 14.64 -10.84
N PHE A 100 13.01 14.56 -10.51
CA PHE A 100 14.04 15.33 -11.21
C PHE A 100 14.22 14.90 -12.67
N ARG A 101 14.00 13.64 -13.02
CA ARG A 101 13.89 13.20 -14.42
C ARG A 101 12.69 13.83 -15.13
N TYR A 102 11.57 14.04 -14.46
CA TYR A 102 10.46 14.78 -15.02
C TYR A 102 10.80 16.26 -15.15
N ALA A 103 11.36 16.86 -14.11
CA ALA A 103 11.75 18.26 -14.09
C ALA A 103 12.78 18.60 -15.20
N SER A 104 13.62 17.63 -15.64
CA SER A 104 14.59 17.89 -16.73
C SER A 104 13.92 18.19 -18.07
N TYR A 105 12.70 17.73 -18.29
CA TYR A 105 11.91 18.08 -19.50
C TYR A 105 11.16 19.40 -19.33
N GLU A 106 10.68 19.70 -18.12
CA GLU A 106 9.84 20.87 -17.85
C GLU A 106 10.65 22.15 -17.55
N ALA A 107 11.87 22.01 -17.06
CA ALA A 107 12.73 23.11 -16.63
C ALA A 107 14.18 22.95 -17.13
N PRO A 108 14.41 22.99 -18.45
CA PRO A 108 15.74 22.76 -19.04
C PRO A 108 16.78 23.77 -18.58
N THR A 109 16.40 24.99 -18.17
CA THR A 109 17.27 25.99 -17.59
C THR A 109 18.01 25.54 -16.33
N HIS A 110 17.48 24.55 -15.62
CA HIS A 110 18.06 23.96 -14.42
C HIS A 110 18.83 22.65 -14.68
N ALA A 111 19.17 22.34 -15.93
CA ALA A 111 19.76 21.04 -16.31
C ALA A 111 21.01 20.67 -15.50
N ALA A 112 21.92 21.60 -15.25
CA ALA A 112 23.14 21.36 -14.47
C ALA A 112 22.84 20.99 -13.00
N GLN A 113 21.88 21.65 -12.38
CA GLN A 113 21.43 21.34 -11.02
C GLN A 113 20.75 19.97 -10.97
N ILE A 114 19.85 19.72 -11.92
CA ILE A 114 19.12 18.45 -12.05
C ILE A 114 20.09 17.29 -12.21
N ALA A 115 21.10 17.44 -13.09
CA ALA A 115 22.13 16.42 -13.28
C ALA A 115 22.88 16.08 -11.98
N ARG A 116 23.21 17.10 -11.17
CA ARG A 116 23.86 16.89 -9.86
C ARG A 116 22.96 16.12 -8.88
N VAL A 117 21.67 16.40 -8.84
CA VAL A 117 20.73 15.62 -7.99
C VAL A 117 20.61 14.18 -8.48
N LEU A 118 20.51 13.97 -9.79
CA LEU A 118 20.43 12.63 -10.38
C LEU A 118 21.72 11.81 -10.21
N ALA A 119 22.86 12.47 -9.98
CA ALA A 119 24.14 11.82 -9.71
C ALA A 119 24.28 11.31 -8.26
N ILE A 120 23.36 11.65 -7.33
CA ILE A 120 23.43 11.16 -5.94
C ILE A 120 23.33 9.65 -5.94
N PRO A 121 24.32 8.92 -5.39
CA PRO A 121 24.33 7.46 -5.46
C PRO A 121 23.39 6.83 -4.43
N ALA A 122 22.85 5.68 -4.78
CA ALA A 122 22.17 4.82 -3.82
C ALA A 122 23.17 4.17 -2.86
N LYS A 123 22.82 4.02 -1.58
CA LYS A 123 23.63 3.25 -0.62
C LYS A 123 23.60 1.77 -0.98
N LYS A 124 24.78 1.13 -0.91
CA LYS A 124 24.87 -0.33 -0.96
C LYS A 124 24.30 -0.91 0.33
N PHE A 125 23.62 -2.03 0.23
CA PHE A 125 23.14 -2.80 1.38
C PHE A 125 23.14 -4.27 1.03
N ASP A 126 23.38 -5.10 2.03
CA ASP A 126 23.34 -6.53 1.87
C ASP A 126 21.90 -7.00 1.79
N ARG A 127 21.63 -7.88 0.82
CA ARG A 127 20.35 -8.57 0.74
C ARG A 127 20.48 -9.85 1.53
N ALA A 128 19.80 -9.93 2.67
CA ALA A 128 19.68 -11.18 3.37
C ALA A 128 19.07 -12.23 2.43
N LEU A 129 19.69 -13.41 2.41
CA LEU A 129 19.11 -14.56 1.72
C LEU A 129 17.79 -14.90 2.44
N VAL A 130 16.73 -15.00 1.67
CA VAL A 130 15.44 -15.46 2.19
C VAL A 130 15.58 -16.96 2.45
N ALA A 131 15.44 -17.38 3.71
CA ALA A 131 15.40 -18.80 4.04
C ALA A 131 14.15 -19.44 3.42
N PHE A 132 14.33 -20.58 2.80
CA PHE A 132 13.23 -21.38 2.29
C PHE A 132 12.75 -22.33 3.38
N LEU A 133 11.42 -22.47 3.50
CA LEU A 133 10.84 -23.47 4.37
C LEU A 133 11.01 -24.86 3.75
N SER A 134 11.46 -25.82 4.55
CA SER A 134 11.44 -27.22 4.19
C SER A 134 10.00 -27.75 4.07
N ARG A 135 9.81 -28.89 3.45
CA ARG A 135 8.50 -29.52 3.34
C ARG A 135 7.88 -29.79 4.71
N ALA A 136 8.69 -30.27 5.67
CA ALA A 136 8.23 -30.56 7.03
C ALA A 136 7.76 -29.30 7.77
N GLU A 137 8.46 -28.17 7.60
CA GLU A 137 8.06 -26.88 8.18
C GLU A 137 6.77 -26.36 7.56
N VAL A 138 6.60 -26.50 6.24
CA VAL A 138 5.34 -26.16 5.57
C VAL A 138 4.18 -26.99 6.08
N ASP A 139 4.36 -28.30 6.20
CA ASP A 139 3.33 -29.22 6.68
C ASP A 139 2.96 -28.89 8.15
N ALA A 140 3.95 -28.58 9.01
CA ALA A 140 3.72 -28.12 10.38
C ALA A 140 2.93 -26.80 10.44
N LEU A 141 3.26 -25.84 9.59
CA LEU A 141 2.53 -24.57 9.50
C LEU A 141 1.07 -24.77 9.07
N LEU A 142 0.80 -25.71 8.17
CA LEU A 142 -0.55 -25.99 7.70
C LEU A 142 -1.42 -26.67 8.79
N VAL A 143 -0.81 -27.42 9.70
CA VAL A 143 -1.51 -28.09 10.81
C VAL A 143 -1.71 -27.16 12.01
N ALA A 144 -0.89 -26.11 12.16
CA ALA A 144 -0.90 -25.23 13.32
C ALA A 144 -2.24 -24.51 13.62
N PRO A 145 -3.06 -24.08 12.62
CA PRO A 145 -4.32 -23.42 12.90
C PRO A 145 -5.35 -24.37 13.51
N ASP A 146 -5.96 -23.95 14.62
CA ASP A 146 -7.06 -24.71 15.26
C ASP A 146 -8.31 -24.70 14.38
N GLN A 147 -8.55 -25.78 13.64
CA GLN A 147 -9.66 -25.91 12.71
C GLN A 147 -11.04 -26.06 13.39
N TYR A 148 -11.11 -26.19 14.72
CA TYR A 148 -12.37 -26.11 15.46
C TYR A 148 -12.89 -24.67 15.53
N THR A 149 -12.01 -23.68 15.38
CA THR A 149 -12.38 -22.27 15.36
C THR A 149 -12.61 -21.79 13.92
N TRP A 150 -13.47 -20.79 13.75
CA TRP A 150 -13.67 -20.15 12.45
C TRP A 150 -12.40 -19.51 11.92
N SER A 151 -11.65 -18.80 12.78
CA SER A 151 -10.37 -18.18 12.40
C SER A 151 -9.32 -19.20 11.98
N GLY A 152 -9.25 -20.35 12.66
CA GLY A 152 -8.31 -21.39 12.29
C GLY A 152 -8.66 -22.07 10.96
N ARG A 153 -9.95 -22.28 10.65
CA ARG A 153 -10.37 -22.77 9.32
C ARG A 153 -10.04 -21.76 8.22
N ARG A 154 -10.26 -20.45 8.47
CA ARG A 154 -9.85 -19.38 7.56
C ARG A 154 -8.35 -19.41 7.31
N ASP A 155 -7.56 -19.45 8.38
CA ASP A 155 -6.11 -19.37 8.30
C ASP A 155 -5.51 -20.60 7.62
N HIS A 156 -6.06 -21.81 7.90
CA HIS A 156 -5.68 -23.02 7.19
C HIS A 156 -5.96 -22.92 5.68
N ALA A 157 -7.16 -22.49 5.28
CA ALA A 157 -7.53 -22.34 3.88
C ALA A 157 -6.65 -21.29 3.17
N LEU A 158 -6.38 -20.15 3.83
CA LEU A 158 -5.53 -19.09 3.32
C LEU A 158 -4.09 -19.59 3.13
N MET A 159 -3.51 -20.23 4.14
CA MET A 159 -2.13 -20.73 4.06
C MET A 159 -1.98 -21.85 3.02
N LEU A 160 -2.93 -22.78 2.96
CA LEU A 160 -2.91 -23.84 1.95
C LEU A 160 -2.97 -23.26 0.54
N LEU A 161 -3.85 -22.29 0.30
CA LEU A 161 -3.93 -21.60 -0.98
C LEU A 161 -2.64 -20.84 -1.29
N ALA A 162 -2.05 -20.13 -0.31
CA ALA A 162 -0.79 -19.40 -0.47
C ALA A 162 0.36 -20.34 -0.87
N VAL A 163 0.53 -21.45 -0.15
CA VAL A 163 1.61 -22.43 -0.39
C VAL A 163 1.48 -23.04 -1.78
N GLN A 164 0.27 -23.41 -2.17
CA GLN A 164 0.07 -24.10 -3.44
C GLN A 164 0.16 -23.18 -4.65
N THR A 165 -0.33 -21.94 -4.54
CA THR A 165 -0.47 -21.03 -5.68
C THR A 165 0.65 -20.01 -5.79
N GLY A 166 1.42 -19.78 -4.74
CA GLY A 166 2.45 -18.74 -4.69
C GLY A 166 1.90 -17.32 -4.89
N LEU A 167 0.64 -17.09 -4.53
CA LEU A 167 0.02 -15.77 -4.61
C LEU A 167 0.70 -14.80 -3.64
N ARG A 168 0.81 -13.53 -4.03
CA ARG A 168 1.30 -12.49 -3.12
C ARG A 168 0.27 -12.24 -2.02
N LEU A 169 0.73 -11.81 -0.85
CA LEU A 169 -0.16 -11.48 0.26
C LEU A 169 -1.28 -10.50 -0.16
N SER A 170 -0.96 -9.46 -0.90
CA SER A 170 -1.95 -8.50 -1.39
C SER A 170 -2.99 -9.10 -2.36
N GLU A 171 -2.59 -10.11 -3.13
CA GLU A 171 -3.50 -10.85 -4.02
C GLU A 171 -4.42 -11.77 -3.21
N LEU A 172 -3.88 -12.45 -2.18
CA LEU A 172 -4.65 -13.32 -1.29
C LEU A 172 -5.70 -12.55 -0.48
N ILE A 173 -5.30 -11.45 0.18
CA ILE A 173 -6.23 -10.67 1.03
C ILE A 173 -7.25 -9.86 0.21
N GLY A 174 -6.94 -9.58 -1.05
CA GLY A 174 -7.85 -8.91 -1.99
C GLY A 174 -8.73 -9.85 -2.81
N LEU A 175 -8.57 -11.18 -2.65
CA LEU A 175 -9.28 -12.19 -3.42
C LEU A 175 -10.77 -12.13 -3.13
N ARG A 176 -11.59 -12.10 -4.17
CA ARG A 176 -13.05 -12.12 -4.11
C ARG A 176 -13.61 -13.48 -4.49
N ARG A 177 -14.86 -13.74 -4.12
CA ARG A 177 -15.52 -15.02 -4.41
C ARG A 177 -15.54 -15.33 -5.90
N ASP A 178 -15.78 -14.32 -6.74
CA ASP A 178 -15.81 -14.44 -8.19
C ASP A 178 -14.46 -14.78 -8.84
N ASP A 179 -13.39 -14.61 -8.08
CA ASP A 179 -12.03 -14.96 -8.52
C ASP A 179 -11.67 -16.43 -8.25
N VAL A 180 -12.53 -17.17 -7.51
CA VAL A 180 -12.29 -18.57 -7.11
C VAL A 180 -13.23 -19.50 -7.86
N HIS A 181 -12.71 -20.21 -8.85
CA HIS A 181 -13.45 -21.17 -9.66
C HIS A 181 -13.25 -22.58 -9.17
N LEU A 182 -14.32 -23.21 -8.64
CA LEU A 182 -14.27 -24.54 -8.02
C LEU A 182 -14.83 -25.66 -8.92
N GLY A 183 -15.25 -25.35 -10.13
CA GLY A 183 -15.75 -26.32 -11.11
C GLY A 183 -14.67 -27.21 -11.72
N MET A 184 -14.93 -27.74 -12.92
CA MET A 184 -13.89 -28.40 -13.73
C MET A 184 -12.77 -27.40 -14.05
N GLY A 185 -11.50 -27.83 -13.90
CA GLY A 185 -10.36 -26.92 -14.05
C GLY A 185 -10.25 -25.90 -12.93
N ALA A 186 -10.48 -26.31 -11.67
CA ALA A 186 -10.45 -25.42 -10.50
C ALA A 186 -9.20 -24.53 -10.47
N HIS A 187 -9.40 -23.22 -10.38
CA HIS A 187 -8.32 -22.23 -10.42
C HIS A 187 -8.71 -20.95 -9.68
N VAL A 188 -7.72 -20.15 -9.36
CA VAL A 188 -7.86 -18.78 -8.85
C VAL A 188 -7.41 -17.81 -9.92
N ARG A 189 -8.26 -16.83 -10.23
CA ARG A 189 -7.94 -15.70 -11.11
C ARG A 189 -7.44 -14.53 -10.29
N VAL A 190 -6.30 -13.95 -10.64
CA VAL A 190 -5.73 -12.81 -9.93
C VAL A 190 -5.21 -11.75 -10.88
N LEU A 191 -5.39 -10.50 -10.48
CA LEU A 191 -4.84 -9.34 -11.16
C LEU A 191 -3.49 -8.98 -10.56
N GLY A 192 -2.42 -9.31 -11.25
CA GLY A 192 -1.05 -9.08 -10.80
C GLY A 192 -0.53 -7.67 -11.08
N LYS A 193 0.78 -7.47 -10.81
CA LYS A 193 1.47 -6.22 -11.10
C LYS A 193 1.35 -5.85 -12.59
N GLY A 194 1.00 -4.60 -12.87
CA GLY A 194 0.82 -4.10 -14.24
C GLY A 194 -0.53 -4.49 -14.86
N ARG A 195 -1.53 -4.82 -14.04
CA ARG A 195 -2.88 -5.21 -14.48
C ARG A 195 -2.91 -6.47 -15.35
N LYS A 196 -1.92 -7.35 -15.20
CA LYS A 196 -1.89 -8.63 -15.90
C LYS A 196 -2.71 -9.65 -15.12
N GLU A 197 -3.71 -10.21 -15.76
CA GLU A 197 -4.47 -11.34 -15.22
C GLU A 197 -3.69 -12.64 -15.36
N ARG A 198 -3.80 -13.50 -14.35
CA ARG A 198 -3.33 -14.87 -14.43
C ARG A 198 -4.28 -15.80 -13.69
N CYS A 199 -4.42 -17.01 -14.21
CA CYS A 199 -5.12 -18.10 -13.55
C CYS A 199 -4.10 -19.07 -12.99
N THR A 200 -4.23 -19.40 -11.71
CA THR A 200 -3.37 -20.39 -11.04
C THR A 200 -4.23 -21.60 -10.68
N PRO A 201 -3.92 -22.80 -11.20
CA PRO A 201 -4.71 -23.99 -10.93
C PRO A 201 -4.62 -24.43 -9.47
N MET A 202 -5.67 -25.04 -8.95
CA MET A 202 -5.74 -25.63 -7.63
C MET A 202 -5.68 -27.15 -7.66
N SER A 203 -4.97 -27.76 -6.70
CA SER A 203 -5.00 -29.19 -6.48
C SER A 203 -6.39 -29.66 -5.98
N LYS A 204 -6.65 -30.95 -6.07
CA LYS A 204 -7.89 -31.54 -5.53
C LYS A 204 -8.08 -31.25 -4.04
N THR A 205 -6.98 -31.34 -3.27
CA THR A 205 -6.98 -31.06 -1.82
C THR A 205 -7.32 -29.60 -1.54
N THR A 206 -6.63 -28.65 -2.19
CA THR A 206 -6.90 -27.23 -2.00
C THR A 206 -8.31 -26.85 -2.44
N ARG A 207 -8.78 -27.43 -3.54
CA ARG A 207 -10.18 -27.24 -3.99
C ARG A 207 -11.18 -27.67 -2.93
N ALA A 208 -10.98 -28.85 -2.31
CA ALA A 208 -11.87 -29.36 -1.25
C ALA A 208 -11.90 -28.44 -0.04
N VAL A 209 -10.73 -27.98 0.45
CA VAL A 209 -10.63 -27.04 1.57
C VAL A 209 -11.28 -25.70 1.22
N MET A 210 -11.02 -25.15 0.04
CA MET A 210 -11.63 -23.90 -0.40
C MET A 210 -13.15 -24.03 -0.56
N MET A 211 -13.64 -25.19 -1.01
CA MET A 211 -15.07 -25.45 -1.10
C MET A 211 -15.73 -25.48 0.28
N ALA A 212 -15.09 -26.13 1.27
CA ALA A 212 -15.55 -26.14 2.64
C ALA A 212 -15.54 -24.72 3.24
N TRP A 213 -14.45 -23.98 3.06
CA TRP A 213 -14.31 -22.61 3.54
C TRP A 213 -15.38 -21.67 2.98
N LEU A 214 -15.60 -21.69 1.66
CA LEU A 214 -16.58 -20.81 1.01
C LEU A 214 -18.05 -21.13 1.36
N ARG A 215 -18.31 -22.26 2.03
CA ARG A 215 -19.63 -22.62 2.58
C ARG A 215 -19.82 -22.19 4.03
N GLU A 216 -18.78 -21.62 4.67
CA GLU A 216 -18.86 -21.15 6.05
C GLU A 216 -19.96 -20.07 6.20
N PRO A 217 -20.79 -20.18 7.27
CA PRO A 217 -21.78 -19.15 7.56
C PRO A 217 -21.14 -17.78 7.80
N GLY A 218 -21.77 -16.73 7.27
CA GLY A 218 -21.31 -15.34 7.43
C GLY A 218 -20.28 -14.88 6.39
N LEU A 219 -20.01 -15.67 5.33
CA LEU A 219 -19.27 -15.22 4.16
C LEU A 219 -20.23 -14.72 3.09
N SER A 220 -20.28 -13.40 2.87
CA SER A 220 -21.08 -12.81 1.78
C SER A 220 -20.29 -12.75 0.47
N ALA A 221 -21.00 -12.65 -0.67
CA ALA A 221 -20.38 -12.57 -1.98
C ALA A 221 -19.54 -11.28 -2.16
N ASP A 222 -19.93 -10.20 -1.49
CA ASP A 222 -19.31 -8.89 -1.61
C ASP A 222 -18.02 -8.73 -0.79
N GLN A 223 -17.73 -9.71 0.07
CA GLN A 223 -16.56 -9.67 0.95
C GLN A 223 -15.33 -10.30 0.31
N PRO A 224 -14.11 -9.97 0.80
CA PRO A 224 -12.93 -10.76 0.51
C PRO A 224 -13.12 -12.23 0.92
N VAL A 225 -12.50 -13.15 0.19
CA VAL A 225 -12.54 -14.59 0.51
C VAL A 225 -12.03 -14.88 1.93
N PHE A 226 -11.05 -14.08 2.39
CA PHE A 226 -10.46 -14.21 3.72
C PHE A 226 -10.66 -12.93 4.54
N PRO A 227 -11.87 -12.68 5.07
CA PRO A 227 -12.12 -11.48 5.87
C PRO A 227 -11.40 -11.56 7.22
N ASN A 228 -11.10 -10.40 7.81
CA ASN A 228 -10.52 -10.36 9.16
C ASN A 228 -11.59 -10.67 10.23
N ALA A 229 -11.15 -11.04 11.45
CA ALA A 229 -12.06 -11.42 12.53
C ALA A 229 -13.00 -10.26 12.97
N ARG A 230 -12.61 -9.00 12.78
CA ARG A 230 -13.43 -7.82 13.10
C ARG A 230 -14.64 -7.66 12.17
N TRP A 231 -14.52 -8.11 10.91
CA TRP A 231 -15.64 -8.09 9.97
C TRP A 231 -16.78 -8.99 10.42
N ARG A 232 -16.47 -10.15 10.95
CA ARG A 232 -17.45 -11.08 11.47
C ARG A 232 -18.23 -10.51 12.67
N SER A 233 -17.55 -9.82 13.59
CA SER A 233 -18.19 -9.25 14.77
C SER A 233 -19.19 -8.11 14.43
N THR A 234 -18.92 -7.35 13.37
CA THR A 234 -19.84 -6.28 12.91
C THR A 234 -21.06 -6.80 12.17
N GLU A 235 -20.97 -7.92 11.45
CA GLU A 235 -22.13 -8.52 10.78
C GLU A 235 -23.01 -9.33 11.71
N PHE A 236 -22.44 -10.06 12.67
CA PHE A 236 -23.23 -10.71 13.71
C PHE A 236 -24.02 -9.70 14.56
N ALA A 237 -23.43 -8.53 14.82
CA ALA A 237 -24.13 -7.45 15.51
C ALA A 237 -25.25 -6.83 14.65
N ARG A 238 -25.12 -6.84 13.32
CA ARG A 238 -26.15 -6.34 12.39
C ARG A 238 -27.23 -7.37 12.06
N GLY A 239 -26.89 -8.65 12.06
CA GLY A 239 -27.82 -9.77 11.79
C GLY A 239 -28.65 -10.19 13.00
N ALA A 240 -28.33 -9.73 14.22
CA ALA A 240 -29.07 -10.02 15.44
C ALA A 240 -30.16 -8.97 15.80
N LEU A 241 -30.43 -8.02 14.92
CA LEU A 241 -31.60 -7.15 15.09
C LEU A 241 -32.86 -7.87 14.56
N PRO A 242 -33.85 -8.16 15.42
CA PRO A 242 -35.11 -8.73 14.96
C PRO A 242 -35.76 -7.77 13.96
N ALA A 243 -36.17 -8.30 12.82
CA ALA A 243 -37.02 -7.61 11.88
C ALA A 243 -38.37 -7.26 12.60
N GLY A 244 -38.55 -6.00 12.95
CA GLY A 244 -39.83 -5.54 13.49
C GLY A 244 -39.70 -4.52 14.59
N GLN A 245 -39.30 -3.29 14.24
CA GLN A 245 -39.83 -2.08 14.83
C GLN A 245 -39.44 -0.91 13.91
N ALA A 246 -40.38 -0.53 13.06
CA ALA A 246 -40.36 0.75 12.39
C ALA A 246 -40.46 1.84 13.47
N CYS A 247 -39.39 2.59 13.68
CA CYS A 247 -39.43 3.82 14.45
C CYS A 247 -40.28 4.85 13.67
N SER A 248 -41.49 5.08 14.13
CA SER A 248 -42.29 6.25 13.80
C SER A 248 -41.51 7.51 14.21
N SER A 249 -41.28 8.36 13.24
CA SER A 249 -40.66 9.67 13.38
C SER A 249 -41.56 10.58 14.29
N GLY A 250 -41.17 10.72 15.56
CA GLY A 250 -41.64 11.80 16.41
C GLY A 250 -40.62 12.95 16.29
N GLN A 251 -41.02 14.02 15.61
CA GLN A 251 -40.34 15.31 15.70
C GLN A 251 -40.50 15.89 17.10
N PRO A 252 -39.50 16.39 17.77
CA PRO A 252 -39.68 17.24 18.92
C PRO A 252 -40.03 18.67 18.45
N GLU A 253 -41.23 19.13 18.78
CA GLU A 253 -41.62 20.54 18.69
C GLU A 253 -40.75 21.36 19.64
N LEU A 254 -40.17 22.43 19.13
CA LEU A 254 -39.49 23.47 19.91
C LEU A 254 -40.55 24.40 20.53
N PRO A 255 -40.43 24.75 21.83
CA PRO A 255 -41.37 25.72 22.44
C PRO A 255 -41.07 27.12 21.95
N VAL A 256 -42.11 27.77 21.45
CA VAL A 256 -42.14 29.19 21.14
C VAL A 256 -42.12 29.97 22.45
N ALA A 257 -41.12 30.80 22.68
CA ALA A 257 -41.10 31.78 23.75
C ALA A 257 -41.98 32.95 23.36
N GLN A 258 -43.03 33.20 24.16
CA GLN A 258 -43.81 34.44 24.18
C GLN A 258 -43.18 35.43 25.17
N ALA A 259 -43.18 36.66 24.74
CA ALA A 259 -43.05 37.96 25.37
C ALA A 259 -41.76 38.72 25.14
#